data_366aae845d5b502532fc0dd40d624f91
#
_entry.id   366aae845d5b502532fc0dd40d624f91
#
_cell.length_a   1.000
_cell.length_b   1.000
_cell.length_c   1.000
_cell.angle_alpha   90.00
_cell.angle_beta   90.00
_cell.angle_gamma   90.00
#
_symmetry.space_group_name_H-M   'P 1'
#
loop_
_entity.id
_entity.type
_entity.pdbx_description
1 polymer ?
#
loop_
_entity_poly.entity_id
_entity_poly.type
_entity_poly.pdbx_seq_one_letter_code
_entity_poly.pdbx_strand_id
1 'polypeptide(L)'
;MPAEIFVDTSVLVCAYDHSVREKQRKAIEILDALIHTGTGVLSTQVLAEFFQVITRKISPPLSKGDAYERIVNLVRSWKVLDVTGLIVLEAARAAAEHNLSFWDAQIWATCKLNQVPTILTEDVPIPYLEGIRYVNPFDPDFRLQEWVL
;
A
#
# COMPACT_ATOMS: atom_id res chain seq x y z
N MET A 1 1.39 16.07 -14.76
CA MET A 1 1.98 15.01 -13.92
C MET A 1 0.90 14.11 -13.38
N PRO A 2 0.98 12.80 -13.56
CA PRO A 2 0.02 11.90 -12.94
C PRO A 2 0.16 11.96 -11.41
N ALA A 3 -0.96 11.81 -10.71
CA ALA A 3 -0.97 11.81 -9.26
C ALA A 3 -0.31 10.55 -8.72
N GLU A 4 0.28 10.68 -7.53
CA GLU A 4 0.87 9.54 -6.84
C GLU A 4 -0.20 8.59 -6.31
N ILE A 5 0.15 7.32 -6.23
CA ILE A 5 -0.73 6.23 -5.80
C ILE A 5 -0.04 5.47 -4.68
N PHE A 6 -0.67 5.43 -3.52
CA PHE A 6 -0.18 4.68 -2.37
C PHE A 6 -0.61 3.22 -2.47
N VAL A 7 0.30 2.31 -2.16
CA VAL A 7 0.02 0.87 -2.18
C VAL A 7 0.03 0.35 -0.75
N ASP A 8 -1.12 -0.19 -0.32
CA ASP A 8 -1.26 -0.79 1.00
C ASP A 8 -0.57 -2.16 1.07
N THR A 9 -0.25 -2.58 2.28
CA THR A 9 0.39 -3.88 2.57
C THR A 9 -0.33 -5.04 1.90
N SER A 10 -1.66 -5.04 1.91
CA SER A 10 -2.47 -6.13 1.33
C SER A 10 -2.14 -6.37 -0.15
N VAL A 11 -1.92 -5.32 -0.91
CA VAL A 11 -1.60 -5.42 -2.34
C VAL A 11 -0.15 -5.84 -2.54
N LEU A 12 0.75 -5.25 -1.76
CA LEU A 12 2.18 -5.54 -1.86
C LEU A 12 2.48 -7.01 -1.54
N VAL A 13 1.85 -7.54 -0.51
CA VAL A 13 1.99 -8.95 -0.10
C VAL A 13 1.50 -9.91 -1.17
N CYS A 14 0.43 -9.57 -1.89
CA CYS A 14 -0.13 -10.44 -2.94
C CYS A 14 0.89 -10.78 -4.02
N ALA A 15 1.85 -9.90 -4.30
CA ALA A 15 2.89 -10.16 -5.30
C ALA A 15 3.83 -11.32 -4.90
N TYR A 16 3.87 -11.66 -3.63
CA TYR A 16 4.75 -12.70 -3.08
C TYR A 16 4.00 -13.94 -2.61
N ASP A 17 2.67 -13.91 -2.60
CA ASP A 17 1.84 -15.01 -2.12
C ASP A 17 1.39 -15.89 -3.27
N HIS A 18 1.83 -17.14 -3.29
CA HIS A 18 1.52 -18.11 -4.34
C HIS A 18 0.16 -18.78 -4.16
N SER A 19 -0.54 -18.55 -3.06
CA SER A 19 -1.79 -19.25 -2.75
C SER A 19 -2.94 -18.89 -3.71
N VAL A 20 -2.95 -17.65 -4.24
CA VAL A 20 -3.94 -17.22 -5.23
C VAL A 20 -3.18 -16.61 -6.42
N ARG A 21 -2.91 -17.44 -7.43
CA ARG A 21 -2.07 -17.06 -8.57
C ARG A 21 -2.62 -15.92 -9.40
N GLU A 22 -3.93 -15.83 -9.56
CA GLU A 22 -4.56 -14.74 -10.33
C GLU A 22 -4.34 -13.39 -9.65
N LYS A 23 -4.49 -13.32 -8.33
CA LYS A 23 -4.21 -12.11 -7.56
C LYS A 23 -2.73 -11.76 -7.60
N GLN A 24 -1.86 -12.77 -7.47
CA GLN A 24 -0.41 -12.56 -7.54
C GLN A 24 -0.03 -11.93 -8.87
N ARG A 25 -0.54 -12.45 -9.98
CA ARG A 25 -0.25 -11.93 -11.31
C ARG A 25 -0.70 -10.48 -11.45
N LYS A 26 -1.92 -10.16 -11.01
CA LYS A 26 -2.46 -8.80 -11.03
C LYS A 26 -1.61 -7.86 -10.17
N ALA A 27 -1.24 -8.28 -8.97
CA ALA A 27 -0.42 -7.47 -8.08
C ALA A 27 0.93 -7.15 -8.73
N ILE A 28 1.59 -8.14 -9.34
CA ILE A 28 2.86 -7.91 -10.03
C ILE A 28 2.70 -6.91 -11.17
N GLU A 29 1.66 -7.04 -11.99
CA GLU A 29 1.39 -6.09 -13.07
C GLU A 29 1.23 -4.66 -12.56
N ILE A 30 0.47 -4.50 -11.49
CA ILE A 30 0.20 -3.18 -10.89
C ILE A 30 1.49 -2.58 -10.34
N LEU A 31 2.24 -3.34 -9.57
CA LEU A 31 3.49 -2.86 -8.97
C LEU A 31 4.53 -2.50 -10.02
N ASP A 32 4.67 -3.32 -11.05
CA ASP A 32 5.60 -3.04 -12.14
C ASP A 32 5.22 -1.75 -12.88
N ALA A 33 3.93 -1.55 -13.14
CA ALA A 33 3.45 -0.34 -13.80
C ALA A 33 3.73 0.91 -12.96
N LEU A 34 3.51 0.84 -11.65
CA LEU A 34 3.75 1.97 -10.75
C LEU A 34 5.24 2.30 -10.61
N ILE A 35 6.10 1.29 -10.61
CA ILE A 35 7.56 1.49 -10.62
C ILE A 35 7.96 2.16 -11.93
N HIS A 36 7.44 1.64 -13.05
CA HIS A 36 7.78 2.16 -14.38
C HIS A 36 7.38 3.63 -14.55
N THR A 37 6.21 4.01 -14.08
CA THR A 37 5.73 5.41 -14.18
C THR A 37 6.31 6.31 -13.09
N GLY A 38 6.90 5.73 -12.04
CA GLY A 38 7.43 6.50 -10.91
C GLY A 38 6.35 7.14 -10.04
N THR A 39 5.11 6.63 -10.09
CA THR A 39 3.98 7.20 -9.33
C THR A 39 3.61 6.43 -8.07
N GLY A 40 4.21 5.26 -7.87
CA GLY A 40 3.91 4.44 -6.70
C GLY A 40 4.57 4.96 -5.42
N VAL A 41 3.84 4.89 -4.32
CA VAL A 41 4.29 5.38 -3.02
C VAL A 41 4.02 4.33 -1.95
N LEU A 42 4.97 4.13 -1.07
CA LEU A 42 4.85 3.28 0.11
C LEU A 42 5.09 4.14 1.36
N SER A 43 4.95 3.55 2.53
CA SER A 43 5.33 4.20 3.79
C SER A 43 6.17 3.26 4.65
N THR A 44 6.82 3.81 5.66
CA THR A 44 7.58 3.02 6.63
C THR A 44 6.68 2.02 7.36
N GLN A 45 5.43 2.39 7.63
CA GLN A 45 4.45 1.45 8.20
C GLN A 45 4.22 0.24 7.29
N VAL A 46 3.98 0.48 6.00
CA VAL A 46 3.72 -0.59 5.04
C VAL A 46 4.93 -1.50 4.90
N LEU A 47 6.14 -0.94 4.88
CA LEU A 47 7.36 -1.76 4.84
C LEU A 47 7.49 -2.66 6.07
N ALA A 48 7.19 -2.14 7.26
CA ALA A 48 7.24 -2.91 8.50
C ALA A 48 6.19 -4.03 8.51
N GLU A 49 4.96 -3.71 8.14
CA GLU A 49 3.89 -4.70 8.05
C GLU A 49 4.21 -5.78 6.99
N PHE A 50 4.73 -5.34 5.84
CA PHE A 50 5.13 -6.25 4.76
C PHE A 50 6.15 -7.28 5.25
N PHE A 51 7.21 -6.84 5.94
CA PHE A 51 8.22 -7.75 6.49
C PHE A 51 7.59 -8.79 7.42
N GLN A 52 6.70 -8.36 8.32
CA GLN A 52 6.03 -9.27 9.26
C GLN A 52 5.16 -10.31 8.53
N VAL A 53 4.42 -9.89 7.51
CA VAL A 53 3.51 -10.78 6.80
C VAL A 53 4.26 -11.79 5.93
N ILE A 54 5.25 -11.36 5.16
CA ILE A 54 5.97 -12.26 4.24
C ILE A 54 6.86 -13.27 4.96
N THR A 55 7.25 -12.99 6.19
CA THR A 55 8.05 -13.95 6.98
C THR A 55 7.18 -14.92 7.78
N ARG A 56 5.87 -14.70 7.87
CA ARG A 56 5.00 -15.49 8.76
C ARG A 56 3.72 -16.02 8.10
N LYS A 57 3.08 -15.23 7.22
CA LYS A 57 1.68 -15.50 6.83
C LYS A 57 1.47 -15.89 5.37
N ILE A 58 2.46 -15.76 4.51
CA ILE A 58 2.32 -16.18 3.10
C ILE A 58 2.74 -17.63 2.92
N SER A 59 2.39 -18.20 1.78
CA SER A 59 2.74 -19.58 1.42
C SER A 59 3.61 -19.61 0.16
N PRO A 60 4.87 -20.05 0.25
CA PRO A 60 5.62 -20.32 1.48
C PRO A 60 6.17 -19.05 2.14
N PRO A 61 6.38 -19.05 3.46
CA PRO A 61 6.98 -17.88 4.11
C PRO A 61 8.44 -17.70 3.69
N LEU A 62 8.86 -16.43 3.61
CA LEU A 62 10.25 -16.10 3.30
C LEU A 62 11.10 -16.15 4.58
N SER A 63 12.39 -16.48 4.40
CA SER A 63 13.36 -16.32 5.48
C SER A 63 13.51 -14.82 5.79
N LYS A 64 13.98 -14.49 7.00
CA LYS A 64 14.24 -13.09 7.35
C LYS A 64 15.30 -12.46 6.44
N GLY A 65 16.30 -13.25 6.00
CA GLY A 65 17.31 -12.78 5.07
C GLY A 65 16.73 -12.41 3.71
N ASP A 66 15.88 -13.28 3.16
CA ASP A 66 15.23 -12.99 1.89
C ASP A 66 14.26 -11.81 2.00
N ALA A 67 13.52 -11.72 3.10
CA ALA A 67 12.64 -10.59 3.36
C ALA A 67 13.42 -9.29 3.46
N TYR A 68 14.59 -9.30 4.11
CA TYR A 68 15.47 -8.14 4.17
C TYR A 68 15.84 -7.66 2.77
N GLU A 69 16.22 -8.59 1.89
CA GLU A 69 16.57 -8.24 0.49
C GLU A 69 15.38 -7.61 -0.25
N ARG A 70 14.17 -8.08 0.00
CA ARG A 70 12.96 -7.46 -0.59
C ARG A 70 12.76 -6.04 -0.10
N ILE A 71 12.96 -5.80 1.20
CA ILE A 71 12.89 -4.44 1.77
C ILE A 71 13.94 -3.52 1.12
N VAL A 72 15.18 -3.99 0.95
CA VAL A 72 16.23 -3.23 0.27
C VAL A 72 15.78 -2.80 -1.11
N ASN A 73 15.22 -3.73 -1.88
CA ASN A 73 14.76 -3.46 -3.24
C ASN A 73 13.61 -2.45 -3.25
N LEU A 74 12.67 -2.57 -2.34
CA LEU A 74 11.53 -1.64 -2.24
C LEU A 74 11.99 -0.23 -1.89
N VAL A 75 12.90 -0.09 -0.92
CA VAL A 75 13.44 1.22 -0.53
C VAL A 75 14.17 1.89 -1.70
N ARG A 76 14.83 1.10 -2.54
CA ARG A 76 15.56 1.63 -3.71
C ARG A 76 14.64 2.00 -4.87
N SER A 77 13.54 1.28 -5.03
CA SER A 77 12.69 1.40 -6.23
C SER A 77 11.46 2.27 -6.03
N TRP A 78 11.04 2.51 -4.79
CA TRP A 78 9.81 3.22 -4.45
C TRP A 78 10.09 4.48 -3.66
N LYS A 79 9.21 5.47 -3.81
CA LYS A 79 9.15 6.59 -2.88
C LYS A 79 8.57 6.07 -1.56
N VAL A 80 9.29 6.22 -0.46
CA VAL A 80 8.86 5.76 0.86
C VAL A 80 8.63 6.97 1.75
N LEU A 81 7.40 7.11 2.26
CA LEU A 81 7.02 8.21 3.16
C LEU A 81 7.26 7.80 4.61
N ASP A 82 7.86 8.67 5.37
CA ASP A 82 8.10 8.44 6.79
C ASP A 82 6.86 8.76 7.61
N VAL A 83 6.52 7.88 8.56
CA VAL A 83 5.45 8.14 9.51
C VAL A 83 6.00 9.05 10.59
N THR A 84 5.53 10.30 10.59
CA THR A 84 5.97 11.35 11.52
C THR A 84 5.03 11.48 12.71
N GLY A 85 5.43 12.25 13.72
CA GLY A 85 4.55 12.56 14.85
C GLY A 85 3.26 13.27 14.42
N LEU A 86 3.34 14.15 13.43
CA LEU A 86 2.14 14.82 12.90
C LEU A 86 1.19 13.84 12.24
N ILE A 87 1.72 12.84 11.53
CA ILE A 87 0.92 11.79 10.92
C ILE A 87 0.20 10.97 12.00
N VAL A 88 0.90 10.59 13.07
CA VAL A 88 0.30 9.85 14.18
C VAL A 88 -0.81 10.66 14.84
N LEU A 89 -0.60 11.95 15.04
CA LEU A 89 -1.61 12.85 15.61
C LEU A 89 -2.88 12.91 14.74
N GLU A 90 -2.72 13.10 13.43
CA GLU A 90 -3.83 13.13 12.49
C GLU A 90 -4.54 11.78 12.41
N ALA A 91 -3.79 10.68 12.46
CA ALA A 91 -4.35 9.33 12.50
C ALA A 91 -5.23 9.12 13.73
N ALA A 92 -4.77 9.57 14.88
CA ALA A 92 -5.54 9.46 16.13
C ALA A 92 -6.85 10.25 16.04
N ARG A 93 -6.80 11.46 15.47
CA ARG A 93 -8.00 12.28 15.24
C ARG A 93 -8.99 11.54 14.33
N ALA A 94 -8.52 11.04 13.19
CA ALA A 94 -9.39 10.35 12.23
C ALA A 94 -9.98 9.06 12.81
N ALA A 95 -9.19 8.31 13.56
CA ALA A 95 -9.68 7.09 14.22
C ALA A 95 -10.82 7.41 15.19
N ALA A 96 -10.70 8.50 15.94
CA ALA A 96 -11.74 8.93 16.88
C ALA A 96 -13.00 9.43 16.17
N GLU A 97 -12.86 10.17 15.09
CA GLU A 97 -13.99 10.80 14.40
C GLU A 97 -14.71 9.89 13.41
N HIS A 98 -13.98 8.96 12.77
CA HIS A 98 -14.51 8.16 11.66
C HIS A 98 -14.59 6.67 11.93
N ASN A 99 -14.29 6.26 13.15
CA ASN A 99 -14.33 4.84 13.55
C ASN A 99 -13.45 3.94 12.68
N LEU A 100 -12.31 4.44 12.25
CA LEU A 100 -11.30 3.66 11.54
C LEU A 100 -10.40 2.93 12.55
N SER A 101 -9.86 1.78 12.16
CA SER A 101 -8.76 1.21 12.95
C SER A 101 -7.60 2.20 12.94
N PHE A 102 -6.79 2.20 14.00
CA PHE A 102 -5.66 3.13 14.06
C PHE A 102 -4.70 2.96 12.89
N TRP A 103 -4.44 1.70 12.51
CA TRP A 103 -3.49 1.40 11.43
C TRP A 103 -4.00 1.87 10.07
N ASP A 104 -5.30 1.71 9.78
CA ASP A 104 -5.93 2.28 8.59
C ASP A 104 -5.88 3.81 8.62
N ALA A 105 -6.18 4.39 9.78
CA ALA A 105 -6.14 5.83 9.96
C ALA A 105 -4.71 6.38 9.74
N GLN A 106 -3.67 5.63 10.13
CA GLN A 106 -2.30 6.08 9.95
C GLN A 106 -1.88 6.07 8.47
N ILE A 107 -2.32 5.07 7.70
CA ILE A 107 -2.10 5.05 6.25
C ILE A 107 -2.82 6.25 5.61
N TRP A 108 -4.08 6.46 5.98
CA TRP A 108 -4.87 7.58 5.49
C TRP A 108 -4.19 8.93 5.80
N ALA A 109 -3.75 9.13 7.04
CA ALA A 109 -3.09 10.37 7.47
C ALA A 109 -1.77 10.58 6.74
N THR A 110 -1.01 9.50 6.49
CA THR A 110 0.23 9.57 5.70
C THR A 110 -0.08 10.11 4.31
N CYS A 111 -1.12 9.61 3.66
CA CYS A 111 -1.51 10.06 2.33
C CYS A 111 -2.05 11.50 2.36
N LYS A 112 -2.88 11.83 3.34
CA LYS A 112 -3.45 13.17 3.45
C LYS A 112 -2.37 14.24 3.61
N LEU A 113 -1.44 14.05 4.54
CA LEU A 113 -0.40 15.04 4.81
C LEU A 113 0.66 15.12 3.71
N ASN A 114 0.76 14.11 2.87
CA ASN A 114 1.69 14.09 1.73
C ASN A 114 0.98 14.30 0.39
N GLN A 115 -0.31 14.61 0.41
CA GLN A 115 -1.11 14.92 -0.78
C GLN A 115 -1.11 13.78 -1.82
N VAL A 116 -1.19 12.55 -1.34
CA VAL A 116 -1.35 11.35 -2.17
C VAL A 116 -2.85 11.02 -2.20
N PRO A 117 -3.53 11.19 -3.33
CA PRO A 117 -4.99 11.17 -3.35
C PRO A 117 -5.63 9.79 -3.40
N THR A 118 -4.86 8.74 -3.68
CA THR A 118 -5.41 7.40 -3.91
C THR A 118 -4.62 6.34 -3.13
N ILE A 119 -5.36 5.43 -2.49
CA ILE A 119 -4.81 4.26 -1.80
C ILE A 119 -5.35 3.01 -2.47
N LEU A 120 -4.45 2.16 -2.97
CA LEU A 120 -4.82 0.82 -3.44
C LEU A 120 -4.78 -0.15 -2.27
N THR A 121 -5.89 -0.78 -1.98
CA THR A 121 -6.01 -1.76 -0.90
C THR A 121 -7.06 -2.80 -1.24
N GLU A 122 -6.86 -4.03 -0.77
CA GLU A 122 -7.86 -5.08 -0.93
C GLU A 122 -9.04 -4.90 0.03
N ASP A 123 -8.77 -4.37 1.22
CA ASP A 123 -9.75 -4.20 2.28
C ASP A 123 -10.12 -2.72 2.43
N VAL A 124 -11.03 -2.25 1.56
CA VAL A 124 -11.46 -0.85 1.55
C VAL A 124 -12.29 -0.55 2.81
N PRO A 125 -11.77 0.27 3.75
CA PRO A 125 -12.51 0.57 4.98
C PRO A 125 -13.66 1.55 4.75
N ILE A 126 -13.47 2.46 3.80
CA ILE A 126 -14.43 3.48 3.41
C ILE A 126 -14.04 3.92 1.99
N PRO A 127 -14.99 4.14 1.06
CA PRO A 127 -14.63 4.45 -0.33
C PRO A 127 -13.88 5.77 -0.49
N TYR A 128 -14.21 6.77 0.33
CA TYR A 128 -13.64 8.11 0.22
C TYR A 128 -13.68 8.81 1.57
N LEU A 129 -12.59 9.50 1.91
CA LEU A 129 -12.52 10.28 3.15
C LEU A 129 -11.61 11.49 2.96
N GLU A 130 -12.20 12.70 3.09
CA GLU A 130 -11.49 13.97 3.12
C GLU A 130 -10.40 14.09 2.02
N GLY A 131 -10.77 13.85 0.77
CA GLY A 131 -9.87 13.98 -0.36
C GLY A 131 -9.08 12.73 -0.73
N ILE A 132 -9.15 11.68 0.07
CA ILE A 132 -8.44 10.42 -0.20
C ILE A 132 -9.44 9.36 -0.68
N ARG A 133 -9.15 8.74 -1.81
CA ARG A 133 -9.97 7.68 -2.38
C ARG A 133 -9.30 6.32 -2.18
N TYR A 134 -10.10 5.33 -1.78
CA TYR A 134 -9.65 3.94 -1.65
C TYR A 134 -10.15 3.14 -2.85
N VAL A 135 -9.28 2.32 -3.42
CA VAL A 135 -9.60 1.50 -4.59
C VAL A 135 -9.08 0.09 -4.37
N ASN A 136 -9.93 -0.91 -4.63
CA ASN A 136 -9.51 -2.31 -4.62
C ASN A 136 -9.03 -2.68 -6.03
N PRO A 137 -7.72 -2.90 -6.24
CA PRO A 137 -7.19 -3.20 -7.57
C PRO A 137 -7.55 -4.61 -8.06
N PHE A 138 -8.09 -5.45 -7.19
CA PHE A 138 -8.53 -6.80 -7.55
C PHE A 138 -10.01 -6.87 -7.93
N ASP A 139 -10.72 -5.75 -7.83
CA ASP A 139 -12.10 -5.63 -8.28
C ASP A 139 -12.16 -5.87 -9.79
N PRO A 140 -13.15 -6.65 -10.30
CA PRO A 140 -13.28 -6.90 -11.75
C PRO A 140 -13.41 -5.64 -12.59
N ASP A 141 -13.93 -4.56 -12.03
CA ASP A 141 -14.10 -3.28 -12.71
C ASP A 141 -12.84 -2.42 -12.75
N PHE A 142 -11.78 -2.81 -12.03
CA PHE A 142 -10.53 -2.07 -12.01
C PHE A 142 -9.82 -2.13 -13.36
N ARG A 143 -9.41 -0.95 -13.87
CA ARG A 143 -8.66 -0.82 -15.13
C ARG A 143 -7.36 -0.10 -14.86
N LEU A 144 -6.26 -0.85 -14.89
CA LEU A 144 -4.93 -0.31 -14.60
C LEU A 144 -4.58 0.89 -15.47
N GLN A 145 -4.98 0.86 -16.74
CA GLN A 145 -4.68 1.92 -17.71
C GLN A 145 -5.24 3.28 -17.29
N GLU A 146 -6.32 3.30 -16.53
CA GLU A 146 -6.93 4.55 -16.06
C GLU A 146 -6.10 5.22 -14.96
N TRP A 147 -5.16 4.48 -14.37
CA TRP A 147 -4.40 4.93 -13.21
C TRP A 147 -2.95 5.25 -13.52
N VAL A 148 -2.38 4.70 -14.61
CA VAL A 148 -0.95 4.76 -14.88
C VAL A 148 -0.60 5.45 -16.21
N LEU A 149 -1.56 6.04 -16.87
CA LEU A 149 -1.31 6.80 -18.12
C LEU A 149 -1.02 8.26 -17.84
#